data_94d29ae5c8b9fbc3f3f3131fc6ec574e
#
_entry.id   94d29ae5c8b9fbc3f3f3131fc6ec574e
#
_cell.length_a   1.000
_cell.length_b   1.000
_cell.length_c   1.000
_cell.angle_alpha   90.00
_cell.angle_beta   90.00
_cell.angle_gamma   90.00
#
_symmetry.space_group_name_H-M   'P 1'
#
loop_
_entity.id
_entity.type
_entity.pdbx_description
1 polymer ?
#
loop_
_entity_poly.entity_id
_entity_poly.type
_entity_poly.pdbx_seq_one_letter_code
_entity_poly.pdbx_strand_id
1 'polypeptide(L)'
;MTFCNDDLKQVYHEIFDEALEAYNAGKKKTRDKIPDYYEHIRQSKQEKLFHEAIFQIGNLNDCGCGTEGGQRAAEALIEYAKSFQERNPHLHVFNMVLHMDEATPHLHVDYIPVATEQTR
;
A
#
# COMPACT_ATOMS: atom_id res chain seq x y z
N MET A 1 15.77 -4.36 -2.46
CA MET A 1 15.73 -2.88 -2.51
C MET A 1 14.41 -2.38 -1.96
N THR A 2 14.46 -1.53 -0.98
CA THR A 2 13.27 -0.95 -0.34
C THR A 2 13.10 0.49 -0.80
N PHE A 3 11.93 0.82 -1.36
CA PHE A 3 11.61 2.19 -1.79
C PHE A 3 10.95 2.99 -0.67
N CYS A 4 10.09 2.33 0.10
CA CYS A 4 9.51 2.90 1.31
C CYS A 4 9.07 1.76 2.24
N ASN A 5 9.00 2.07 3.52
CA ASN A 5 8.56 1.11 4.54
C ASN A 5 8.08 1.90 5.75
N ASP A 6 6.86 2.40 5.66
CA ASP A 6 6.25 3.19 6.72
C ASP A 6 5.43 2.30 7.65
N ASP A 7 5.32 2.73 8.91
CA ASP A 7 4.51 2.01 9.88
C ASP A 7 3.03 2.15 9.54
N LEU A 8 2.35 1.02 9.34
CA LEU A 8 0.95 1.00 8.91
C LEU A 8 0.03 1.74 9.88
N LYS A 9 0.21 1.53 11.18
CA LYS A 9 -0.64 2.17 12.19
C LYS A 9 -0.47 3.69 12.16
N GLN A 10 0.77 4.16 12.04
CA GLN A 10 1.08 5.57 11.94
C GLN A 10 0.48 6.18 10.68
N VAL A 11 0.58 5.48 9.57
CA VAL A 11 0.00 5.91 8.28
C VAL A 11 -1.51 6.06 8.41
N TYR A 12 -2.18 5.14 9.10
CA TYR A 12 -3.61 5.24 9.35
C TYR A 12 -3.98 6.53 10.09
N HIS A 13 -3.19 6.90 11.10
CA HIS A 13 -3.41 8.15 11.82
C HIS A 13 -3.22 9.36 10.91
N GLU A 14 -2.18 9.37 10.10
CA GLU A 14 -1.90 10.48 9.18
C GLU A 14 -3.01 10.67 8.14
N ILE A 15 -3.57 9.58 7.63
CA ILE A 15 -4.59 9.65 6.57
C ILE A 15 -5.98 9.92 7.14
N PHE A 16 -6.35 9.25 8.24
CA PHE A 16 -7.74 9.16 8.65
C PHE A 16 -8.13 9.92 9.90
N ASP A 17 -7.18 10.43 10.71
CA ASP A 17 -7.51 11.07 11.97
C ASP A 17 -8.46 12.26 11.82
N GLU A 18 -8.20 13.12 10.85
CA GLU A 18 -9.04 14.29 10.62
C GLU A 18 -10.48 13.89 10.27
N ALA A 19 -10.63 12.94 9.36
CA ALA A 19 -11.95 12.44 8.97
C ALA A 19 -12.64 11.73 10.14
N LEU A 20 -11.88 11.01 10.94
CA LEU A 20 -12.40 10.32 12.11
C LEU A 20 -12.92 11.30 13.16
N GLU A 21 -12.19 12.39 13.40
CA GLU A 21 -12.64 13.45 14.30
C GLU A 21 -13.96 14.04 13.85
N ALA A 22 -14.07 14.35 12.55
CA ALA A 22 -15.30 14.87 11.97
C ALA A 22 -16.47 13.90 12.13
N TYR A 23 -16.21 12.61 11.88
CA TYR A 23 -17.21 11.56 12.05
C TYR A 23 -17.69 11.48 13.49
N ASN A 24 -16.76 11.42 14.45
CA ASN A 24 -17.07 11.29 15.86
C ASN A 24 -17.79 12.52 16.42
N ALA A 25 -17.47 13.71 15.92
CA ALA A 25 -18.11 14.95 16.33
C ALA A 25 -19.61 14.96 16.05
N GLY A 26 -20.06 14.22 15.02
CA GLY A 26 -21.47 14.10 14.69
C GLY A 26 -22.22 13.07 15.53
N LYS A 27 -21.54 12.34 16.41
CA LYS A 27 -22.15 11.27 17.21
C LYS A 27 -22.37 11.75 18.64
N LYS A 28 -23.61 11.59 19.14
CA LYS A 28 -23.97 12.03 20.48
C LYS A 28 -23.58 11.02 21.56
N LYS A 29 -23.57 9.73 21.22
CA LYS A 29 -23.29 8.66 22.17
C LYS A 29 -21.86 8.14 21.97
N THR A 30 -21.18 7.90 23.08
CA THR A 30 -19.81 7.37 23.04
C THR A 30 -19.74 6.03 22.29
N ARG A 31 -20.76 5.18 22.44
CA ARG A 31 -20.81 3.87 21.75
C ARG A 31 -20.86 3.97 20.24
N ASP A 32 -21.31 5.11 19.70
CA ASP A 32 -21.42 5.32 18.26
C ASP A 32 -20.14 5.92 17.66
N LYS A 33 -19.19 6.30 18.51
CA LYS A 33 -17.91 6.85 18.09
C LYS A 33 -16.90 5.77 17.84
N ILE A 34 -15.99 6.04 16.91
CA ILE A 34 -14.88 5.14 16.61
C ILE A 34 -13.62 5.76 17.23
N PRO A 35 -13.08 5.19 18.32
CA PRO A 35 -11.91 5.76 18.99
C PRO A 35 -10.61 5.58 18.22
N ASP A 36 -10.48 4.48 17.45
CA ASP A 36 -9.27 4.17 16.71
C ASP A 36 -9.68 3.50 15.41
N TYR A 37 -9.46 4.18 14.28
CA TYR A 37 -9.86 3.67 12.98
C TYR A 37 -9.06 2.45 12.57
N TYR A 38 -7.76 2.40 12.89
CA TYR A 38 -6.91 1.25 12.60
C TYR A 38 -7.48 -0.02 13.27
N GLU A 39 -7.80 0.04 14.56
CA GLU A 39 -8.38 -1.08 15.28
C GLU A 39 -9.77 -1.43 14.76
N HIS A 40 -10.54 -0.43 14.39
CA HIS A 40 -11.87 -0.62 13.82
C HIS A 40 -11.80 -1.48 12.55
N ILE A 41 -10.90 -1.13 11.63
CA ILE A 41 -10.71 -1.88 10.39
C ILE A 41 -10.07 -3.24 10.65
N ARG A 42 -9.10 -3.31 11.57
CA ARG A 42 -8.42 -4.56 11.90
C ARG A 42 -9.39 -5.62 12.40
N GLN A 43 -10.42 -5.21 13.14
CA GLN A 43 -11.43 -6.11 13.68
C GLN A 43 -12.59 -6.37 12.73
N SER A 44 -12.66 -5.65 11.63
CA SER A 44 -13.72 -5.83 10.64
C SER A 44 -13.55 -7.16 9.89
N LYS A 45 -14.66 -7.80 9.59
CA LYS A 45 -14.67 -9.03 8.79
C LYS A 45 -14.76 -8.75 7.30
N GLN A 46 -15.14 -7.53 6.93
CA GLN A 46 -15.40 -7.15 5.53
C GLN A 46 -14.36 -6.24 4.94
N GLU A 47 -13.64 -5.50 5.78
CA GLU A 47 -12.65 -4.52 5.33
C GLU A 47 -11.24 -5.00 5.65
N LYS A 48 -10.30 -4.64 4.79
CA LYS A 48 -8.88 -4.96 4.98
C LYS A 48 -8.11 -3.70 5.30
N LEU A 49 -7.07 -3.84 6.15
CA LEU A 49 -6.21 -2.73 6.50
C LEU A 49 -5.46 -2.17 5.29
N PHE A 50 -5.04 -3.04 4.38
CA PHE A 50 -4.32 -2.66 3.18
C PHE A 50 -4.44 -3.75 2.13
N HIS A 51 -3.98 -3.43 0.92
CA HIS A 51 -3.90 -4.38 -0.19
C HIS A 51 -2.47 -4.47 -0.67
N GLU A 52 -2.12 -5.61 -1.24
CA GLU A 52 -0.82 -5.81 -1.84
C GLU A 52 -0.97 -6.14 -3.32
N ALA A 53 -0.15 -5.49 -4.15
CA ALA A 53 0.00 -5.80 -5.56
C ALA A 53 1.42 -6.30 -5.79
N ILE A 54 1.56 -7.35 -6.60
CA ILE A 54 2.85 -7.92 -6.93
C ILE A 54 3.05 -7.80 -8.45
N PHE A 55 4.14 -7.18 -8.86
CA PHE A 55 4.46 -6.96 -10.26
C PHE A 55 5.69 -7.77 -10.65
N GLN A 56 5.60 -8.44 -11.79
CA GLN A 56 6.65 -9.26 -12.34
C GLN A 56 6.71 -9.05 -13.85
N ILE A 57 7.92 -9.08 -14.40
CA ILE A 57 8.14 -8.98 -15.84
C ILE A 57 8.81 -10.24 -16.32
N GLY A 58 8.21 -10.90 -17.35
CA GLY A 58 8.78 -12.09 -17.94
C GLY A 58 8.65 -13.33 -17.06
N ASN A 59 9.52 -14.30 -17.32
CA ASN A 59 9.52 -15.57 -16.61
C ASN A 59 10.96 -16.00 -16.27
N LEU A 60 11.12 -17.13 -15.61
CA LEU A 60 12.43 -17.62 -15.17
C LEU A 60 13.41 -17.80 -16.32
N ASN A 61 12.95 -18.26 -17.49
CA ASN A 61 13.82 -18.50 -18.63
C ASN A 61 14.37 -17.21 -19.23
N ASP A 62 13.55 -16.16 -19.26
CA ASP A 62 13.90 -14.88 -19.89
C ASP A 62 14.43 -13.86 -18.90
N CYS A 63 13.89 -13.84 -17.68
CA CYS A 63 14.10 -12.77 -16.71
C CYS A 63 14.50 -13.28 -15.31
N GLY A 64 15.17 -14.44 -15.23
CA GLY A 64 15.65 -14.97 -13.96
C GLY A 64 16.65 -14.04 -13.28
N CYS A 65 16.62 -13.99 -11.95
CA CYS A 65 17.58 -13.19 -11.18
C CYS A 65 19.01 -13.67 -11.49
N GLY A 66 19.92 -12.72 -11.63
CA GLY A 66 21.31 -12.98 -11.99
C GLY A 66 21.55 -13.09 -13.49
N THR A 67 20.54 -13.05 -14.32
CA THR A 67 20.68 -13.05 -15.79
C THR A 67 20.58 -11.62 -16.33
N GLU A 68 20.98 -11.42 -17.58
CA GLU A 68 20.84 -10.13 -18.25
C GLU A 68 19.36 -9.73 -18.38
N GLY A 69 18.50 -10.70 -18.73
CA GLY A 69 17.05 -10.47 -18.79
C GLY A 69 16.48 -10.10 -17.44
N GLY A 70 16.96 -10.73 -16.35
CA GLY A 70 16.58 -10.39 -14.99
C GLY A 70 17.01 -8.99 -14.59
N GLN A 71 18.20 -8.58 -15.03
CA GLN A 71 18.70 -7.22 -14.77
C GLN A 71 17.82 -6.17 -15.46
N ARG A 72 17.44 -6.41 -16.71
CA ARG A 72 16.54 -5.51 -17.44
C ARG A 72 15.15 -5.46 -16.81
N ALA A 73 14.64 -6.61 -16.35
CA ALA A 73 13.36 -6.67 -15.66
C ALA A 73 13.41 -5.89 -14.36
N ALA A 74 14.48 -6.02 -13.59
CA ALA A 74 14.67 -5.26 -12.35
C ALA A 74 14.70 -3.77 -12.62
N GLU A 75 15.43 -3.32 -13.63
CA GLU A 75 15.49 -1.91 -14.01
C GLU A 75 14.12 -1.36 -14.41
N ALA A 76 13.34 -2.12 -15.17
CA ALA A 76 11.99 -1.74 -15.56
C ALA A 76 11.07 -1.63 -14.33
N LEU A 77 11.17 -2.57 -13.38
CA LEU A 77 10.40 -2.52 -12.15
C LEU A 77 10.80 -1.35 -11.27
N ILE A 78 12.08 -1.00 -11.22
CA ILE A 78 12.56 0.19 -10.50
C ILE A 78 11.94 1.47 -11.07
N GLU A 79 11.94 1.60 -12.39
CA GLU A 79 11.31 2.75 -13.05
C GLU A 79 9.80 2.79 -12.77
N TYR A 80 9.15 1.65 -12.80
CA TYR A 80 7.73 1.54 -12.48
C TYR A 80 7.48 1.98 -11.03
N ALA A 81 8.31 1.52 -10.10
CA ALA A 81 8.20 1.85 -8.68
C ALA A 81 8.33 3.36 -8.43
N LYS A 82 9.27 4.01 -9.09
CA LYS A 82 9.55 5.44 -8.90
C LYS A 82 8.36 6.34 -9.27
N SER A 83 7.54 5.92 -10.24
CA SER A 83 6.40 6.69 -10.68
C SER A 83 5.06 6.17 -10.17
N PHE A 84 5.05 5.07 -9.42
CA PHE A 84 3.82 4.39 -9.03
C PHE A 84 2.88 5.29 -8.23
N GLN A 85 3.38 5.95 -7.20
CA GLN A 85 2.55 6.78 -6.33
C GLN A 85 1.96 7.97 -7.12
N GLU A 86 2.74 8.58 -7.98
CA GLU A 86 2.29 9.70 -8.80
C GLU A 86 1.20 9.28 -9.78
N ARG A 87 1.33 8.10 -10.38
CA ARG A 87 0.34 7.57 -11.32
C ARG A 87 -0.91 7.04 -10.64
N ASN A 88 -0.83 6.80 -9.33
CA ASN A 88 -1.94 6.24 -8.55
C ASN A 88 -2.20 7.08 -7.30
N PRO A 89 -2.68 8.33 -7.47
CA PRO A 89 -2.83 9.25 -6.34
C PRO A 89 -3.90 8.84 -5.33
N HIS A 90 -4.81 7.93 -5.70
CA HIS A 90 -5.83 7.43 -4.77
C HIS A 90 -5.36 6.22 -3.97
N LEU A 91 -4.15 5.76 -4.20
CA LEU A 91 -3.54 4.66 -3.45
C LEU A 91 -2.42 5.25 -2.61
N HIS A 92 -2.54 5.16 -1.29
CA HIS A 92 -1.44 5.59 -0.42
C HIS A 92 -0.48 4.43 -0.22
N VAL A 93 0.67 4.48 -0.87
CA VAL A 93 1.69 3.44 -0.77
C VAL A 93 2.49 3.66 0.50
N PHE A 94 2.53 2.66 1.37
CA PHE A 94 3.29 2.75 2.62
C PHE A 94 4.44 1.75 2.68
N ASN A 95 4.46 0.75 1.81
CA ASN A 95 5.57 -0.20 1.72
C ASN A 95 5.75 -0.63 0.28
N MET A 96 6.99 -0.56 -0.19
CA MET A 96 7.31 -0.95 -1.57
C MET A 96 8.71 -1.54 -1.60
N VAL A 97 8.82 -2.80 -1.99
CA VAL A 97 10.07 -3.55 -1.95
C VAL A 97 10.26 -4.35 -3.23
N LEU A 98 11.46 -4.26 -3.81
CA LEU A 98 11.85 -5.11 -4.93
C LEU A 98 12.62 -6.30 -4.39
N HIS A 99 12.08 -7.49 -4.59
CA HIS A 99 12.71 -8.74 -4.18
C HIS A 99 13.51 -9.32 -5.34
N MET A 100 14.79 -9.59 -5.09
CA MET A 100 15.72 -10.17 -6.05
C MET A 100 16.19 -11.56 -5.65
N ASP A 101 15.72 -12.05 -4.54
CA ASP A 101 16.08 -13.36 -3.97
C ASP A 101 15.16 -14.49 -4.43
N GLU A 102 14.17 -14.18 -5.27
CA GLU A 102 13.28 -15.15 -5.89
C GLU A 102 13.77 -15.49 -7.29
N ALA A 103 13.13 -16.45 -7.94
CA ALA A 103 13.51 -16.91 -9.29
C ALA A 103 13.53 -15.77 -10.31
N THR A 104 12.61 -14.82 -10.19
CA THR A 104 12.57 -13.61 -11.02
C THR A 104 12.39 -12.39 -10.11
N PRO A 105 12.77 -11.17 -10.58
CA PRO A 105 12.50 -9.97 -9.78
C PRO A 105 11.00 -9.74 -9.57
N HIS A 106 10.62 -9.41 -8.33
CA HIS A 106 9.23 -9.12 -7.95
C HIS A 106 9.16 -7.81 -7.19
N LEU A 107 8.29 -6.91 -7.65
CA LEU A 107 8.00 -5.66 -6.93
C LEU A 107 6.73 -5.85 -6.11
N HIS A 108 6.85 -5.76 -4.78
CA HIS A 108 5.73 -5.82 -3.85
C HIS A 108 5.34 -4.41 -3.45
N VAL A 109 4.07 -4.06 -3.64
CA VAL A 109 3.54 -2.74 -3.31
C VAL A 109 2.37 -2.92 -2.35
N ASP A 110 2.51 -2.40 -1.13
CA ASP A 110 1.45 -2.40 -0.14
C ASP A 110 0.84 -1.01 -0.08
N TYR A 111 -0.47 -0.92 -0.21
CA TYR A 111 -1.15 0.35 -0.31
C TYR A 111 -2.50 0.35 0.39
N ILE A 112 -2.95 1.56 0.74
CA ILE A 112 -4.27 1.81 1.30
C ILE A 112 -5.04 2.63 0.27
N PRO A 113 -6.19 2.13 -0.25
CA PRO A 113 -7.05 2.96 -1.10
C PRO A 113 -7.63 4.10 -0.28
N VAL A 114 -7.54 5.33 -0.78
CA VAL A 114 -8.03 6.51 -0.09
C VAL A 114 -8.98 7.26 -1.01
N ALA A 115 -10.21 7.50 -0.53
CA ALA A 115 -11.17 8.29 -1.27
C ALA A 115 -10.78 9.76 -1.21
N THR A 116 -10.86 10.46 -2.35
CA THR A 116 -10.59 11.89 -2.40
C THR A 116 -11.76 12.71 -1.84
N GLU A 117 -12.96 12.12 -1.86
CA GLU A 117 -14.14 12.72 -1.26
C GLU A 117 -14.77 11.74 -0.32
N GLN A 118 -15.10 12.20 0.87
CA GLN A 118 -15.79 11.37 1.85
C GLN A 118 -17.26 11.71 1.85
N THR A 119 -18.07 10.73 1.48
CA THR A 119 -19.52 10.88 1.34
C THR A 119 -20.30 10.38 2.53
N ARG A 120 -19.63 9.99 3.59
CA ARG A 120 -20.31 9.46 4.79
C ARG A 120 -20.34 10.41 5.93
#